data_cf0f4e75f04a09e8b0e55d531c44e956
#
_entry.id   cf0f4e75f04a09e8b0e55d531c44e956
#
_cell.length_a   1.000
_cell.length_b   1.000
_cell.length_c   1.000
_cell.angle_alpha   90.00
_cell.angle_beta   90.00
_cell.angle_gamma   90.00
#
_symmetry.space_group_name_H-M   'P 1'
#
loop_
_entity.id
_entity.type
_entity.pdbx_description
1 polymer ?
#
loop_
_entity_poly.entity_id
_entity_poly.type
_entity_poly.pdbx_seq_one_letter_code
_entity_poly.pdbx_strand_id
1 'polypeptide(L)'
;MNKIHNVIWSKAQNAWVVVAEGSKSCSKAGSGALKVMIALILLSPAAGMASSLPQGGSISVGQGTITTNGSNQMVIKQNTDKLGINWQSFNVGADGHVVFDQPGTHSVALNRVIANDASSILGKIDANGQVFLINPNGVIFGKDSKVNVGGLVASTLNMTDADFSNGNYKFSAGTANGEIKNLGSLQAAEGGYIALIGKSVKNNGIIQAKLGSATLASGDAVTLDFSGDGLLSIQVDKSTVNALVENKGMIKADGGNVLMTARSSNALTQAVVNNEGVIEAQTIG
;
A
#
# COMPACT_ATOMS: atom_id res chain seq x y z
N MET A 1 -7.81 37.17 26.49
CA MET A 1 -7.23 36.91 27.82
C MET A 1 -6.01 36.02 27.65
N ASN A 2 -4.82 36.53 27.93
CA ASN A 2 -3.58 35.75 27.93
C ASN A 2 -3.60 34.85 29.17
N LYS A 3 -3.51 33.51 28.97
CA LYS A 3 -3.31 32.58 30.09
C LYS A 3 -1.83 32.47 30.38
N ILE A 4 -1.41 32.98 31.54
CA ILE A 4 -0.04 32.90 32.04
C ILE A 4 0.10 31.54 32.75
N HIS A 5 1.13 30.80 32.44
CA HIS A 5 1.46 29.51 33.06
C HIS A 5 2.81 29.62 33.76
N ASN A 6 2.94 29.02 34.94
CA ASN A 6 4.18 28.91 35.67
C ASN A 6 4.80 27.54 35.46
N VAL A 7 6.13 27.49 35.31
CA VAL A 7 6.89 26.23 35.22
C VAL A 7 7.54 25.98 36.58
N ILE A 8 7.22 24.86 37.21
CA ILE A 8 7.77 24.46 38.51
C ILE A 8 8.46 23.10 38.42
N TRP A 9 9.51 22.93 39.23
CA TRP A 9 10.21 21.65 39.33
C TRP A 9 9.43 20.70 40.24
N SER A 10 8.99 19.56 39.69
CA SER A 10 8.34 18.50 40.44
C SER A 10 9.36 17.48 40.92
N LYS A 11 9.64 17.44 42.21
CA LYS A 11 10.52 16.44 42.81
C LYS A 11 9.96 15.02 42.71
N ALA A 12 8.64 14.87 42.63
CA ALA A 12 7.97 13.57 42.53
C ALA A 12 8.10 12.97 41.12
N GLN A 13 8.23 13.82 40.11
CA GLN A 13 8.38 13.40 38.70
C GLN A 13 9.80 13.61 38.17
N ASN A 14 10.68 14.24 38.96
CA ASN A 14 12.03 14.62 38.57
C ASN A 14 12.07 15.36 37.23
N ALA A 15 11.09 16.28 37.03
CA ALA A 15 10.90 17.01 35.76
C ALA A 15 10.29 18.40 36.00
N TRP A 16 10.48 19.30 35.03
CA TRP A 16 9.78 20.58 34.99
C TRP A 16 8.34 20.39 34.48
N VAL A 17 7.37 20.87 35.27
CA VAL A 17 5.94 20.80 34.92
C VAL A 17 5.32 22.20 34.80
N VAL A 18 4.44 22.35 33.84
CA VAL A 18 3.67 23.58 33.62
C VAL A 18 2.39 23.53 34.47
N VAL A 19 2.18 24.55 35.32
CA VAL A 19 0.99 24.64 36.16
C VAL A 19 0.25 25.94 35.93
N ALA A 20 -1.06 25.96 36.18
CA ALA A 20 -1.86 27.16 36.08
C ALA A 20 -1.50 28.17 37.20
N GLU A 21 -1.61 29.44 36.91
CA GLU A 21 -1.38 30.53 37.87
C GLU A 21 -2.36 30.35 39.06
N GLY A 22 -1.80 30.23 40.27
CA GLY A 22 -2.59 30.01 41.49
C GLY A 22 -2.36 28.65 42.17
N SER A 23 -1.60 27.75 41.58
CA SER A 23 -1.22 26.49 42.20
C SER A 23 -0.22 26.75 43.34
N LYS A 24 -0.66 26.58 44.60
CA LYS A 24 0.20 26.69 45.79
C LYS A 24 0.83 25.32 46.07
N SER A 25 2.15 25.31 46.36
CA SER A 25 2.83 24.09 46.78
C SER A 25 2.37 23.72 48.20
N CYS A 26 1.76 22.57 48.38
CA CYS A 26 1.46 22.03 49.70
C CYS A 26 2.67 21.29 50.25
N SER A 27 3.38 21.97 51.16
CA SER A 27 4.31 21.29 52.06
C SER A 27 3.81 21.51 53.50
N LYS A 28 3.05 20.54 54.04
CA LYS A 28 3.07 20.20 55.50
C LYS A 28 2.30 18.93 55.73
N ALA A 29 2.92 17.98 56.38
CA ALA A 29 2.32 16.80 56.94
C ALA A 29 1.42 17.21 58.15
N GLY A 30 0.16 16.83 58.14
CA GLY A 30 -0.79 16.91 59.25
C GLY A 30 -1.66 15.63 59.20
N SER A 31 -1.56 14.86 60.27
CA SER A 31 -2.30 13.62 60.50
C SER A 31 -3.81 13.86 60.51
N GLY A 32 -4.56 13.11 59.75
CA GLY A 32 -6.04 13.07 59.81
C GLY A 32 -6.59 12.32 58.61
N ALA A 33 -7.10 11.13 58.87
CA ALA A 33 -7.63 10.20 57.90
C ALA A 33 -8.80 10.76 57.10
N LEU A 34 -8.65 10.86 55.79
CA LEU A 34 -9.73 10.54 54.86
C LEU A 34 -9.06 10.09 53.54
N LYS A 35 -9.03 8.80 53.31
CA LYS A 35 -8.53 8.20 52.06
C LYS A 35 -9.56 8.50 50.95
N VAL A 36 -9.42 9.63 50.28
CA VAL A 36 -10.02 9.83 48.97
C VAL A 36 -9.03 9.28 47.99
N MET A 37 -9.23 8.03 47.56
CA MET A 37 -8.55 7.46 46.41
C MET A 37 -9.03 8.24 45.18
N ILE A 38 -8.29 9.30 44.77
CA ILE A 38 -8.38 9.81 43.41
C ILE A 38 -7.62 8.82 42.57
N ALA A 39 -8.35 7.90 41.94
CA ALA A 39 -7.81 7.10 40.85
C ALA A 39 -7.41 8.08 39.73
N LEU A 40 -6.14 8.46 39.69
CA LEU A 40 -5.56 9.14 38.54
C LEU A 40 -5.55 8.10 37.40
N ILE A 41 -6.59 8.09 36.62
CA ILE A 41 -6.60 7.40 35.33
C ILE A 41 -5.53 8.14 34.52
N LEU A 42 -4.31 7.58 34.49
CA LEU A 42 -3.33 7.89 33.47
C LEU A 42 -3.96 7.48 32.14
N LEU A 43 -4.67 8.43 31.52
CA LEU A 43 -4.92 8.36 30.08
C LEU A 43 -3.54 8.52 29.44
N SER A 44 -2.75 7.45 29.40
CA SER A 44 -1.70 7.33 28.40
C SER A 44 -2.43 7.54 27.08
N PRO A 45 -2.03 8.51 26.22
CA PRO A 45 -2.42 8.40 24.85
C PRO A 45 -1.88 7.02 24.44
N ALA A 46 -2.78 6.07 24.23
CA ALA A 46 -2.44 4.90 23.45
C ALA A 46 -1.96 5.52 22.15
N ALA A 47 -0.62 5.59 21.97
CA ALA A 47 -0.06 5.72 20.65
C ALA A 47 -0.73 4.59 19.90
N GLY A 48 -1.72 4.91 19.08
CA GLY A 48 -2.43 3.94 18.28
C GLY A 48 -1.34 3.26 17.48
N MET A 49 -0.96 2.07 17.89
CA MET A 49 -0.09 1.24 17.08
C MET A 49 -0.83 1.08 15.77
N ALA A 50 -0.32 1.71 14.72
CA ALA A 50 -0.88 1.54 13.40
C ALA A 50 -0.99 0.03 13.20
N SER A 51 -2.20 -0.46 12.92
CA SER A 51 -2.43 -1.90 12.78
C SER A 51 -1.40 -2.46 11.80
N SER A 52 -0.73 -3.53 12.18
CA SER A 52 0.24 -4.20 11.32
C SER A 52 -0.41 -4.92 10.14
N LEU A 53 -1.75 -4.96 10.07
CA LEU A 53 -2.52 -5.70 9.08
C LEU A 53 -3.65 -4.82 8.49
N PRO A 54 -4.13 -5.12 7.27
CA PRO A 54 -5.28 -4.47 6.65
C PRO A 54 -6.52 -4.47 7.53
N GLN A 55 -7.35 -3.42 7.48
CA GLN A 55 -8.50 -3.22 8.34
C GLN A 55 -9.79 -3.00 7.55
N GLY A 56 -10.93 -3.47 8.15
CA GLY A 56 -12.26 -3.19 7.64
C GLY A 56 -12.56 -3.83 6.29
N GLY A 57 -12.00 -5.02 6.02
CA GLY A 57 -12.24 -5.76 4.78
C GLY A 57 -13.69 -6.22 4.65
N SER A 58 -14.34 -5.89 3.53
CA SER A 58 -15.69 -6.30 3.16
C SER A 58 -15.69 -6.85 1.74
N ILE A 59 -16.14 -8.09 1.56
CA ILE A 59 -16.19 -8.75 0.25
C ILE A 59 -17.30 -8.11 -0.59
N SER A 60 -16.96 -7.63 -1.79
CA SER A 60 -17.88 -7.04 -2.76
C SER A 60 -18.14 -7.92 -3.98
N VAL A 61 -17.21 -8.80 -4.33
CA VAL A 61 -17.31 -9.74 -5.47
C VAL A 61 -16.79 -11.10 -5.05
N GLY A 62 -17.46 -12.16 -5.46
CA GLY A 62 -17.05 -13.54 -5.21
C GLY A 62 -17.26 -14.00 -3.76
N GLN A 63 -16.54 -15.05 -3.38
CA GLN A 63 -16.63 -15.67 -2.05
C GLN A 63 -15.24 -15.94 -1.48
N GLY A 64 -15.10 -15.70 -0.19
CA GLY A 64 -13.85 -15.94 0.55
C GLY A 64 -14.02 -15.67 2.02
N THR A 65 -12.95 -15.84 2.78
CA THR A 65 -12.90 -15.53 4.22
C THR A 65 -11.62 -14.75 4.53
N ILE A 66 -11.73 -13.83 5.47
CA ILE A 66 -10.59 -13.05 5.98
C ILE A 66 -10.40 -13.45 7.43
N THR A 67 -9.25 -14.00 7.76
CA THR A 67 -8.92 -14.46 9.12
C THR A 67 -7.57 -13.89 9.55
N THR A 68 -7.44 -13.61 10.84
CA THR A 68 -6.17 -13.17 11.44
C THR A 68 -5.65 -14.26 12.37
N ASN A 69 -4.37 -14.59 12.22
CA ASN A 69 -3.65 -15.52 13.08
C ASN A 69 -2.67 -14.72 13.96
N GLY A 70 -3.03 -14.53 15.22
CA GLY A 70 -2.29 -13.63 16.09
C GLY A 70 -2.44 -12.16 15.66
N SER A 71 -1.43 -11.34 15.96
CA SER A 71 -1.46 -9.89 15.73
C SER A 71 -0.84 -9.47 14.39
N ASN A 72 -0.12 -10.35 13.72
CA ASN A 72 0.74 -9.99 12.58
C ASN A 72 0.55 -10.84 11.32
N GLN A 73 -0.36 -11.83 11.32
CA GLN A 73 -0.66 -12.58 10.11
C GLN A 73 -2.15 -12.50 9.76
N MET A 74 -2.44 -12.24 8.49
CA MET A 74 -3.78 -12.29 7.91
C MET A 74 -3.79 -13.30 6.77
N VAL A 75 -4.79 -14.18 6.77
CA VAL A 75 -5.04 -15.11 5.67
C VAL A 75 -6.36 -14.76 5.01
N ILE A 76 -6.30 -14.51 3.72
CA ILE A 76 -7.44 -14.27 2.85
C ILE A 76 -7.63 -15.52 2.01
N LYS A 77 -8.58 -16.36 2.41
CA LYS A 77 -8.93 -17.56 1.67
C LYS A 77 -9.98 -17.22 0.62
N GLN A 78 -9.62 -17.38 -0.63
CA GLN A 78 -10.50 -17.16 -1.78
C GLN A 78 -11.13 -18.48 -2.21
N ASN A 79 -12.45 -18.50 -2.45
CA ASN A 79 -13.19 -19.69 -2.83
C ASN A 79 -13.69 -19.63 -4.29
N THR A 80 -13.59 -18.48 -4.94
CA THR A 80 -14.01 -18.26 -6.35
C THR A 80 -12.83 -17.72 -7.16
N ASP A 81 -12.82 -17.86 -8.48
CA ASP A 81 -11.72 -17.37 -9.33
C ASP A 81 -11.49 -15.86 -9.22
N LYS A 82 -12.53 -15.10 -8.90
CA LYS A 82 -12.46 -13.68 -8.66
C LYS A 82 -12.99 -13.35 -7.27
N LEU A 83 -12.22 -12.57 -6.51
CA LEU A 83 -12.58 -12.05 -5.20
C LEU A 83 -12.32 -10.55 -5.15
N GLY A 84 -13.36 -9.76 -4.93
CA GLY A 84 -13.25 -8.31 -4.69
C GLY A 84 -13.44 -7.99 -3.22
N ILE A 85 -12.53 -7.22 -2.62
CA ILE A 85 -12.57 -6.80 -1.23
C ILE A 85 -12.39 -5.29 -1.16
N ASN A 86 -13.30 -4.60 -0.49
CA ASN A 86 -13.16 -3.20 -0.13
C ASN A 86 -12.59 -3.08 1.29
N TRP A 87 -11.53 -2.28 1.45
CA TRP A 87 -10.81 -2.09 2.69
C TRP A 87 -10.93 -0.66 3.21
N GLN A 88 -11.01 -0.47 4.51
CA GLN A 88 -10.84 0.85 5.11
C GLN A 88 -9.35 1.27 5.06
N SER A 89 -8.45 0.35 5.33
CA SER A 89 -7.01 0.55 5.11
C SER A 89 -6.34 -0.76 4.67
N PHE A 90 -5.37 -0.68 3.76
CA PHE A 90 -4.55 -1.82 3.39
C PHE A 90 -3.09 -1.49 3.69
N ASN A 91 -2.72 -1.59 4.97
CA ASN A 91 -1.37 -1.43 5.46
C ASN A 91 -0.83 -2.78 5.92
N VAL A 92 0.47 -3.01 5.70
CA VAL A 92 1.18 -4.19 6.20
C VAL A 92 2.41 -3.70 6.96
N GLY A 93 2.40 -3.80 8.27
CA GLY A 93 3.51 -3.40 9.13
C GLY A 93 4.77 -4.24 8.87
N ALA A 94 5.90 -3.83 9.41
CA ALA A 94 7.20 -4.48 9.15
C ALA A 94 7.23 -5.96 9.55
N ASP A 95 6.50 -6.33 10.58
CA ASP A 95 6.29 -7.70 11.06
C ASP A 95 5.00 -8.35 10.51
N GLY A 96 4.20 -7.58 9.74
CA GLY A 96 2.94 -8.01 9.16
C GLY A 96 3.14 -8.96 7.97
N HIS A 97 2.24 -9.93 7.87
CA HIS A 97 2.23 -10.90 6.78
C HIS A 97 0.81 -11.15 6.29
N VAL A 98 0.53 -10.81 5.03
CA VAL A 98 -0.75 -11.09 4.38
C VAL A 98 -0.56 -12.23 3.39
N VAL A 99 -1.39 -13.27 3.52
CA VAL A 99 -1.37 -14.46 2.67
C VAL A 99 -2.69 -14.57 1.93
N PHE A 100 -2.63 -14.66 0.61
CA PHE A 100 -3.77 -15.01 -0.23
C PHE A 100 -3.70 -16.49 -0.60
N ASP A 101 -4.64 -17.26 -0.09
CA ASP A 101 -4.85 -18.67 -0.42
C ASP A 101 -5.96 -18.74 -1.47
N GLN A 102 -5.57 -18.91 -2.73
CA GLN A 102 -6.43 -18.78 -3.91
C GLN A 102 -6.65 -20.14 -4.58
N PRO A 103 -7.78 -20.35 -5.28
CA PRO A 103 -8.08 -21.63 -5.96
C PRO A 103 -7.02 -22.05 -6.97
N GLY A 104 -6.35 -21.09 -7.63
CA GLY A 104 -5.32 -21.39 -8.62
C GLY A 104 -4.49 -20.17 -9.01
N THR A 105 -3.49 -20.38 -9.85
CA THR A 105 -2.54 -19.33 -10.29
C THR A 105 -3.20 -18.23 -11.12
N HIS A 106 -4.35 -18.51 -11.75
CA HIS A 106 -5.12 -17.54 -12.53
C HIS A 106 -6.22 -16.84 -11.73
N SER A 107 -6.44 -17.24 -10.48
CA SER A 107 -7.40 -16.59 -9.59
C SER A 107 -6.93 -15.20 -9.22
N VAL A 108 -7.85 -14.22 -9.18
CA VAL A 108 -7.54 -12.81 -8.96
C VAL A 108 -8.23 -12.31 -7.70
N ALA A 109 -7.46 -11.72 -6.79
CA ALA A 109 -7.95 -11.00 -5.62
C ALA A 109 -7.79 -9.49 -5.83
N LEU A 110 -8.91 -8.77 -6.02
CA LEU A 110 -8.96 -7.32 -6.08
C LEU A 110 -9.11 -6.74 -4.68
N ASN A 111 -8.13 -5.97 -4.24
CA ASN A 111 -8.12 -5.28 -2.96
C ASN A 111 -8.23 -3.77 -3.23
N ARG A 112 -9.37 -3.17 -2.91
CA ARG A 112 -9.62 -1.74 -3.10
C ARG A 112 -9.69 -1.03 -1.77
N VAL A 113 -8.88 0.01 -1.58
CA VAL A 113 -8.96 0.89 -0.42
C VAL A 113 -9.98 1.99 -0.71
N ILE A 114 -10.96 2.13 0.18
CA ILE A 114 -12.08 3.07 0.04
C ILE A 114 -11.96 4.30 0.95
N ALA A 115 -11.06 4.28 1.94
CA ALA A 115 -10.75 5.46 2.75
C ALA A 115 -9.67 6.34 2.09
N ASN A 116 -9.31 7.44 2.77
CA ASN A 116 -8.49 8.50 2.17
C ASN A 116 -6.99 8.40 2.49
N ASP A 117 -6.54 7.30 3.10
CA ASP A 117 -5.13 7.11 3.47
C ASP A 117 -4.40 6.26 2.43
N ALA A 118 -3.14 6.60 2.16
CA ALA A 118 -2.27 5.80 1.31
C ALA A 118 -1.95 4.44 1.97
N SER A 119 -1.71 3.42 1.15
CA SER A 119 -1.25 2.11 1.61
C SER A 119 0.25 2.09 1.84
N SER A 120 0.67 1.63 3.01
CA SER A 120 2.06 1.41 3.38
C SER A 120 2.32 -0.08 3.59
N ILE A 121 3.07 -0.69 2.68
CA ILE A 121 3.44 -2.10 2.72
C ILE A 121 4.89 -2.18 3.18
N LEU A 122 5.12 -2.49 4.46
CA LEU A 122 6.45 -2.59 5.05
C LEU A 122 6.86 -4.05 5.31
N GLY A 123 5.88 -4.96 5.40
CA GLY A 123 6.05 -6.38 5.67
C GLY A 123 5.91 -7.25 4.42
N LYS A 124 5.21 -8.37 4.56
CA LYS A 124 5.14 -9.41 3.53
C LYS A 124 3.74 -9.58 2.95
N ILE A 125 3.68 -9.84 1.64
CA ILE A 125 2.48 -10.29 0.94
C ILE A 125 2.86 -11.50 0.11
N ASP A 126 2.20 -12.63 0.34
CA ASP A 126 2.36 -13.85 -0.43
C ASP A 126 1.04 -14.28 -1.04
N ALA A 127 1.06 -14.76 -2.29
CA ALA A 127 -0.11 -15.29 -2.98
C ALA A 127 0.29 -16.37 -3.99
N ASN A 128 -0.50 -17.41 -4.08
CA ASN A 128 -0.33 -18.43 -5.13
C ASN A 128 -0.99 -18.03 -6.48
N GLY A 129 -1.84 -17.00 -6.49
CA GLY A 129 -2.46 -16.42 -7.67
C GLY A 129 -2.14 -14.92 -7.83
N GLN A 130 -3.07 -14.16 -8.34
CA GLN A 130 -2.90 -12.78 -8.74
C GLN A 130 -3.50 -11.83 -7.70
N VAL A 131 -2.78 -10.75 -7.38
CA VAL A 131 -3.21 -9.73 -6.42
C VAL A 131 -3.27 -8.38 -7.10
N PHE A 132 -4.44 -7.75 -7.06
CA PHE A 132 -4.65 -6.38 -7.48
C PHE A 132 -4.84 -5.52 -6.23
N LEU A 133 -4.01 -4.51 -6.05
CA LEU A 133 -4.07 -3.53 -4.96
C LEU A 133 -4.36 -2.15 -5.56
N ILE A 134 -5.55 -1.65 -5.31
CA ILE A 134 -6.01 -0.35 -5.78
C ILE A 134 -6.13 0.60 -4.60
N ASN A 135 -5.37 1.69 -4.62
CA ASN A 135 -5.52 2.78 -3.68
C ASN A 135 -5.30 4.14 -4.38
N PRO A 136 -6.36 4.90 -4.65
CA PRO A 136 -6.25 6.22 -5.29
C PRO A 136 -5.36 7.22 -4.54
N ASN A 137 -5.15 7.02 -3.23
CA ASN A 137 -4.32 7.90 -2.39
C ASN A 137 -2.83 7.51 -2.41
N GLY A 138 -2.47 6.40 -3.07
CA GLY A 138 -1.10 5.94 -3.24
C GLY A 138 -0.81 4.59 -2.60
N VAL A 139 0.26 3.96 -3.09
CA VAL A 139 0.81 2.71 -2.53
C VAL A 139 2.32 2.84 -2.43
N ILE A 140 2.85 2.59 -1.24
CA ILE A 140 4.28 2.60 -0.96
C ILE A 140 4.69 1.20 -0.51
N PHE A 141 5.55 0.56 -1.27
CA PHE A 141 6.27 -0.65 -0.85
C PHE A 141 7.58 -0.20 -0.19
N GLY A 142 7.71 -0.44 1.11
CA GLY A 142 8.86 -0.02 1.91
C GLY A 142 10.13 -0.83 1.60
N LYS A 143 11.27 -0.34 2.07
CA LYS A 143 12.60 -0.89 1.73
C LYS A 143 12.76 -2.39 2.04
N ASP A 144 12.16 -2.85 3.14
CA ASP A 144 12.27 -4.24 3.58
C ASP A 144 11.05 -5.08 3.21
N SER A 145 10.08 -4.50 2.49
CA SER A 145 8.89 -5.22 2.06
C SER A 145 9.21 -6.30 1.03
N LYS A 146 8.49 -7.40 1.12
CA LYS A 146 8.60 -8.53 0.20
C LYS A 146 7.21 -8.93 -0.30
N VAL A 147 7.01 -8.85 -1.59
CA VAL A 147 5.77 -9.26 -2.25
C VAL A 147 6.10 -10.39 -3.22
N ASN A 148 5.57 -11.60 -2.95
CA ASN A 148 5.75 -12.78 -3.79
C ASN A 148 4.38 -13.29 -4.21
N VAL A 149 4.04 -13.17 -5.48
CA VAL A 149 2.69 -13.44 -5.99
C VAL A 149 2.73 -14.08 -7.38
N GLY A 150 1.65 -14.69 -7.81
CA GLY A 150 1.51 -15.15 -9.20
C GLY A 150 1.54 -13.98 -10.19
N GLY A 151 0.85 -12.89 -9.87
CA GLY A 151 0.87 -11.62 -10.59
C GLY A 151 0.47 -10.47 -9.68
N LEU A 152 1.03 -9.29 -9.89
CA LEU A 152 0.73 -8.07 -9.14
C LEU A 152 0.26 -6.95 -10.06
N VAL A 153 -0.86 -6.32 -9.70
CA VAL A 153 -1.21 -4.99 -10.16
C VAL A 153 -1.29 -4.07 -8.95
N ALA A 154 -0.47 -3.04 -8.89
CA ALA A 154 -0.64 -1.95 -7.92
C ALA A 154 -1.06 -0.69 -8.67
N SER A 155 -2.19 -0.09 -8.28
CA SER A 155 -2.76 1.02 -9.04
C SER A 155 -3.30 2.15 -8.16
N THR A 156 -3.07 3.40 -8.59
CA THR A 156 -3.80 4.56 -8.09
C THR A 156 -5.03 4.91 -8.93
N LEU A 157 -5.21 4.21 -10.05
CA LEU A 157 -6.43 4.27 -10.84
C LEU A 157 -7.42 3.24 -10.33
N ASN A 158 -8.71 3.55 -10.38
CA ASN A 158 -9.77 2.66 -9.90
C ASN A 158 -10.34 1.79 -11.03
N MET A 159 -10.95 0.68 -10.63
CA MET A 159 -11.67 -0.24 -11.52
C MET A 159 -13.04 -0.51 -10.90
N THR A 160 -14.09 -0.64 -11.72
CA THR A 160 -15.43 -1.01 -11.23
C THR A 160 -15.52 -2.51 -10.92
N ASP A 161 -16.43 -2.89 -10.01
CA ASP A 161 -16.68 -4.32 -9.71
C ASP A 161 -17.27 -5.04 -10.93
N ALA A 162 -18.02 -4.32 -11.79
CA ALA A 162 -18.56 -4.87 -13.02
C ALA A 162 -17.44 -5.19 -14.03
N ASP A 163 -16.51 -4.26 -14.24
CA ASP A 163 -15.34 -4.49 -15.11
C ASP A 163 -14.49 -5.64 -14.60
N PHE A 164 -14.21 -5.65 -13.29
CA PHE A 164 -13.47 -6.75 -12.65
C PHE A 164 -14.16 -8.10 -12.86
N SER A 165 -15.47 -8.19 -12.59
CA SER A 165 -16.25 -9.42 -12.74
C SER A 165 -16.26 -9.93 -14.17
N ASN A 166 -16.35 -9.02 -15.16
CA ASN A 166 -16.37 -9.34 -16.58
C ASN A 166 -14.98 -9.60 -17.18
N GLY A 167 -13.89 -9.39 -16.41
CA GLY A 167 -12.51 -9.51 -16.93
C GLY A 167 -12.07 -8.34 -17.80
N ASN A 168 -12.77 -7.23 -17.74
CA ASN A 168 -12.43 -5.99 -18.42
C ASN A 168 -11.50 -5.17 -17.50
N TYR A 169 -10.21 -5.38 -17.60
CA TYR A 169 -9.26 -4.72 -16.70
C TYR A 169 -8.95 -3.28 -17.14
N LYS A 170 -10.00 -2.43 -17.06
CA LYS A 170 -9.94 -1.00 -17.38
C LYS A 170 -9.83 -0.19 -16.10
N PHE A 171 -8.75 0.56 -15.99
CA PHE A 171 -8.45 1.44 -14.88
C PHE A 171 -8.67 2.89 -15.25
N SER A 172 -9.31 3.66 -14.39
CA SER A 172 -9.60 5.08 -14.62
C SER A 172 -9.29 5.92 -13.39
N ALA A 173 -8.70 7.09 -13.62
CA ALA A 173 -8.40 8.03 -12.56
C ALA A 173 -9.66 8.61 -11.92
N GLY A 174 -9.66 8.72 -10.61
CA GLY A 174 -10.54 9.57 -9.83
C GLY A 174 -9.92 10.95 -9.59
N THR A 175 -10.36 11.60 -8.53
CA THR A 175 -9.86 12.92 -8.10
C THR A 175 -8.56 12.85 -7.31
N ALA A 176 -8.24 11.71 -6.71
CA ALA A 176 -7.03 11.53 -5.91
C ALA A 176 -5.76 11.52 -6.80
N ASN A 177 -4.65 11.98 -6.21
CA ASN A 177 -3.37 12.16 -6.89
C ASN A 177 -2.26 11.36 -6.21
N GLY A 178 -2.56 10.13 -5.77
CA GLY A 178 -1.57 9.24 -5.18
C GLY A 178 -0.45 8.85 -6.16
N GLU A 179 0.68 8.43 -5.61
CA GLU A 179 1.77 7.82 -6.40
C GLU A 179 1.95 6.34 -6.03
N ILE A 180 2.51 5.57 -6.96
CA ILE A 180 3.05 4.25 -6.67
C ILE A 180 4.56 4.39 -6.47
N LYS A 181 5.05 3.93 -5.32
CA LYS A 181 6.49 3.94 -5.02
C LYS A 181 6.94 2.58 -4.53
N ASN A 182 7.86 1.98 -5.25
CA ASN A 182 8.53 0.75 -4.81
C ASN A 182 9.93 1.06 -4.29
N LEU A 183 10.19 0.71 -3.03
CA LEU A 183 11.53 0.71 -2.41
C LEU A 183 11.97 -0.70 -2.02
N GLY A 184 11.04 -1.68 -2.04
CA GLY A 184 11.23 -3.06 -1.61
C GLY A 184 11.45 -4.04 -2.76
N SER A 185 11.08 -5.29 -2.53
CA SER A 185 11.18 -6.36 -3.51
C SER A 185 9.80 -6.86 -3.94
N LEU A 186 9.50 -6.72 -5.22
CA LEU A 186 8.29 -7.23 -5.86
C LEU A 186 8.68 -8.38 -6.77
N GLN A 187 8.15 -9.56 -6.55
CA GLN A 187 8.45 -10.76 -7.31
C GLN A 187 7.17 -11.43 -7.80
N ALA A 188 7.08 -11.65 -9.10
CA ALA A 188 6.08 -12.51 -9.70
C ALA A 188 6.60 -13.94 -9.86
N ALA A 189 5.70 -14.92 -9.84
CA ALA A 189 6.02 -16.27 -10.23
C ALA A 189 6.50 -16.31 -11.68
N GLU A 190 7.13 -17.43 -12.08
CA GLU A 190 7.59 -17.63 -13.45
C GLU A 190 6.41 -17.54 -14.44
N GLY A 191 6.54 -16.75 -15.49
CA GLY A 191 5.46 -16.43 -16.43
C GLY A 191 4.44 -15.41 -15.92
N GLY A 192 4.56 -14.94 -14.66
CA GLY A 192 3.68 -13.96 -14.08
C GLY A 192 4.02 -12.50 -14.46
N TYR A 193 3.43 -11.54 -13.75
CA TYR A 193 3.62 -10.13 -14.11
C TYR A 193 3.63 -9.21 -12.89
N ILE A 194 4.29 -8.08 -13.04
CA ILE A 194 4.23 -6.93 -12.12
C ILE A 194 3.83 -5.70 -12.94
N ALA A 195 2.66 -5.13 -12.64
CA ALA A 195 2.18 -3.89 -13.25
C ALA A 195 1.97 -2.80 -12.18
N LEU A 196 2.70 -1.72 -12.31
CA LEU A 196 2.55 -0.52 -11.49
C LEU A 196 1.90 0.58 -12.33
N ILE A 197 0.72 1.05 -11.92
CA ILE A 197 -0.14 1.91 -12.75
C ILE A 197 -0.60 3.13 -11.95
N GLY A 198 -0.39 4.33 -12.47
CA GLY A 198 -0.83 5.56 -11.79
C GLY A 198 -0.47 6.82 -12.54
N LYS A 199 -0.75 7.98 -11.93
CA LYS A 199 -0.30 9.28 -12.47
C LYS A 199 1.22 9.44 -12.32
N SER A 200 1.77 8.91 -11.21
CA SER A 200 3.20 8.88 -10.92
C SER A 200 3.59 7.49 -10.44
N VAL A 201 4.58 6.89 -11.08
CA VAL A 201 5.10 5.56 -10.76
C VAL A 201 6.61 5.63 -10.62
N LYS A 202 7.13 5.22 -9.46
CA LYS A 202 8.57 5.25 -9.15
C LYS A 202 9.06 3.90 -8.65
N ASN A 203 10.06 3.37 -9.28
CA ASN A 203 10.79 2.18 -8.80
C ASN A 203 12.20 2.56 -8.34
N ASN A 204 12.47 2.41 -7.05
CA ASN A 204 13.78 2.54 -6.42
C ASN A 204 14.20 1.21 -5.74
N GLY A 205 13.37 0.18 -5.84
CA GLY A 205 13.58 -1.17 -5.32
C GLY A 205 13.85 -2.18 -6.43
N ILE A 206 13.41 -3.40 -6.19
CA ILE A 206 13.60 -4.52 -7.11
C ILE A 206 12.25 -5.01 -7.63
N ILE A 207 12.14 -5.20 -8.94
CA ILE A 207 11.01 -5.83 -9.61
C ILE A 207 11.54 -7.04 -10.37
N GLN A 208 10.95 -8.22 -10.16
CA GLN A 208 11.32 -9.46 -10.82
C GLN A 208 10.10 -10.17 -11.43
N ALA A 209 10.14 -10.45 -12.73
CA ALA A 209 9.09 -11.15 -13.48
C ALA A 209 9.71 -12.07 -14.55
N LYS A 210 10.38 -13.15 -14.09
CA LYS A 210 11.04 -14.13 -14.99
C LYS A 210 10.03 -14.76 -15.93
N LEU A 211 10.35 -14.87 -17.23
CA LEU A 211 9.48 -15.35 -18.32
C LEU A 211 8.14 -14.61 -18.41
N GLY A 212 8.02 -13.44 -17.78
CA GLY A 212 6.78 -12.69 -17.66
C GLY A 212 6.94 -11.22 -18.02
N SER A 213 6.08 -10.38 -17.46
CA SER A 213 6.04 -8.95 -17.81
C SER A 213 6.26 -8.05 -16.59
N ALA A 214 7.16 -7.08 -16.72
CA ALA A 214 7.32 -5.99 -15.75
C ALA A 214 6.92 -4.67 -16.42
N THR A 215 5.85 -4.03 -15.95
CA THR A 215 5.29 -2.85 -16.58
C THR A 215 5.10 -1.71 -15.60
N LEU A 216 5.57 -0.53 -15.95
CA LEU A 216 5.33 0.73 -15.26
C LEU A 216 4.60 1.66 -16.22
N ALA A 217 3.37 2.09 -15.85
CA ALA A 217 2.53 2.88 -16.74
C ALA A 217 1.94 4.11 -16.05
N SER A 218 2.00 5.26 -16.73
CA SER A 218 1.43 6.51 -16.25
C SER A 218 0.41 7.09 -17.23
N GLY A 219 -0.80 7.37 -16.70
CA GLY A 219 -1.92 7.96 -17.42
C GLY A 219 -3.14 8.13 -16.51
N ASP A 220 -4.22 8.71 -17.04
CA ASP A 220 -5.54 8.84 -16.38
C ASP A 220 -6.48 7.68 -16.71
N ALA A 221 -6.22 6.94 -17.77
CA ALA A 221 -6.90 5.68 -18.07
C ALA A 221 -5.91 4.69 -18.70
N VAL A 222 -6.00 3.44 -18.24
CA VAL A 222 -5.11 2.34 -18.63
C VAL A 222 -5.92 1.06 -18.75
N THR A 223 -5.73 0.33 -19.85
CA THR A 223 -6.30 -1.01 -20.05
C THR A 223 -5.21 -2.06 -20.00
N LEU A 224 -5.46 -3.12 -19.23
CA LEU A 224 -4.64 -4.33 -19.21
C LEU A 224 -5.31 -5.40 -20.07
N ASP A 225 -4.53 -6.05 -20.90
CA ASP A 225 -4.96 -7.18 -21.71
C ASP A 225 -4.06 -8.39 -21.40
N PHE A 226 -4.69 -9.47 -21.00
CA PHE A 226 -4.08 -10.77 -20.71
C PHE A 226 -4.34 -11.78 -21.82
N SER A 227 -4.97 -11.35 -22.92
CA SER A 227 -5.21 -12.18 -24.10
C SER A 227 -3.97 -12.18 -25.01
N GLY A 228 -3.58 -13.34 -25.50
CA GLY A 228 -2.47 -13.43 -26.45
C GLY A 228 -1.44 -14.48 -26.05
N ASP A 229 -0.16 -14.14 -26.14
CA ASP A 229 0.99 -15.03 -25.92
C ASP A 229 1.31 -15.35 -24.46
N GLY A 230 0.44 -14.97 -23.52
CA GLY A 230 0.61 -15.15 -22.08
C GLY A 230 1.35 -13.98 -21.43
N LEU A 231 1.83 -13.00 -22.17
CA LEU A 231 2.44 -11.79 -21.65
C LEU A 231 1.38 -10.69 -21.45
N LEU A 232 1.56 -9.90 -20.39
CA LEU A 232 0.69 -8.76 -20.13
C LEU A 232 0.92 -7.67 -21.18
N SER A 233 -0.12 -7.30 -21.92
CA SER A 233 -0.17 -6.10 -22.74
C SER A 233 -0.83 -4.94 -21.99
N ILE A 234 -0.31 -3.73 -22.18
CA ILE A 234 -0.84 -2.55 -21.52
C ILE A 234 -1.01 -1.40 -22.51
N GLN A 235 -2.15 -0.72 -22.42
CA GLN A 235 -2.45 0.46 -23.23
C GLN A 235 -2.80 1.63 -22.32
N VAL A 236 -2.13 2.77 -22.53
CA VAL A 236 -2.50 4.03 -21.89
C VAL A 236 -3.54 4.73 -22.75
N ASP A 237 -4.81 4.69 -22.33
CA ASP A 237 -5.95 5.18 -23.08
C ASP A 237 -6.10 6.70 -22.97
N LYS A 238 -5.78 7.25 -21.78
CA LYS A 238 -5.91 8.68 -21.52
C LYS A 238 -4.66 9.23 -20.84
N SER A 239 -4.19 10.36 -21.37
CA SER A 239 -3.07 11.12 -20.82
C SER A 239 -3.44 11.78 -19.47
N THR A 240 -2.45 11.96 -18.61
CA THR A 240 -2.58 12.69 -17.34
C THR A 240 -1.72 13.93 -17.30
N VAL A 241 -2.01 14.85 -16.39
CA VAL A 241 -1.13 15.99 -16.12
C VAL A 241 0.02 15.50 -15.24
N ASN A 242 1.26 15.89 -15.56
CA ASN A 242 2.48 15.50 -14.85
C ASN A 242 2.71 13.97 -14.81
N ALA A 243 2.44 13.29 -15.94
CA ALA A 243 2.73 11.88 -16.07
C ALA A 243 4.22 11.60 -15.80
N LEU A 244 4.50 10.64 -14.90
CA LEU A 244 5.87 10.25 -14.55
C LEU A 244 5.97 8.74 -14.38
N VAL A 245 6.96 8.16 -15.08
CA VAL A 245 7.45 6.81 -14.83
C VAL A 245 8.96 6.91 -14.60
N GLU A 246 9.43 6.56 -13.43
CA GLU A 246 10.83 6.63 -13.04
C GLU A 246 11.34 5.28 -12.54
N ASN A 247 12.46 4.83 -13.08
CA ASN A 247 13.19 3.68 -12.54
C ASN A 247 14.60 4.11 -12.12
N LYS A 248 14.88 3.99 -10.81
CA LYS A 248 16.21 4.14 -10.20
C LYS A 248 16.68 2.87 -9.51
N GLY A 249 15.85 1.84 -9.51
CA GLY A 249 16.14 0.53 -8.96
C GLY A 249 16.50 -0.50 -10.03
N MET A 250 16.12 -1.75 -9.79
CA MET A 250 16.33 -2.86 -10.71
C MET A 250 15.00 -3.40 -11.21
N ILE A 251 14.90 -3.63 -12.51
CA ILE A 251 13.80 -4.39 -13.13
C ILE A 251 14.41 -5.56 -13.87
N LYS A 252 13.98 -6.79 -13.51
CA LYS A 252 14.49 -8.03 -14.10
C LYS A 252 13.35 -8.88 -14.66
N ALA A 253 13.39 -9.13 -15.97
CA ALA A 253 12.39 -9.93 -16.68
C ALA A 253 13.06 -10.85 -17.70
N ASP A 254 13.98 -11.71 -17.24
CA ASP A 254 14.69 -12.63 -18.13
C ASP A 254 13.72 -13.57 -18.85
N GLY A 255 13.83 -13.66 -20.17
CA GLY A 255 12.94 -14.41 -21.05
C GLY A 255 11.55 -13.77 -21.23
N GLY A 256 11.32 -12.61 -20.66
CA GLY A 256 10.06 -11.87 -20.73
C GLY A 256 10.22 -10.46 -21.31
N ASN A 257 9.35 -9.54 -20.90
CA ASN A 257 9.41 -8.16 -21.37
C ASN A 257 9.37 -7.12 -20.24
N VAL A 258 9.95 -5.94 -20.51
CA VAL A 258 9.87 -4.76 -19.66
C VAL A 258 9.29 -3.61 -20.45
N LEU A 259 8.24 -2.98 -19.93
CA LEU A 259 7.61 -1.81 -20.55
C LEU A 259 7.55 -0.65 -19.54
N MET A 260 8.10 0.48 -19.91
CA MET A 260 7.92 1.75 -19.22
C MET A 260 7.19 2.70 -20.17
N THR A 261 5.99 3.14 -19.82
CA THR A 261 5.17 3.99 -20.67
C THR A 261 4.49 5.09 -19.88
N ALA A 262 4.42 6.28 -20.45
CA ALA A 262 3.74 7.40 -19.84
C ALA A 262 3.13 8.29 -20.93
N ARG A 263 1.92 8.80 -20.66
CA ARG A 263 1.23 9.68 -21.58
C ARG A 263 0.82 10.97 -20.86
N SER A 264 1.56 12.05 -21.14
CA SER A 264 1.28 13.38 -20.59
C SER A 264 0.32 14.16 -21.46
N SER A 265 -0.60 14.87 -20.83
CA SER A 265 -1.50 15.82 -21.49
C SER A 265 -0.86 17.21 -21.72
N ASN A 266 0.27 17.48 -21.06
CA ASN A 266 0.97 18.76 -21.17
C ASN A 266 2.29 18.57 -21.94
N ALA A 267 2.37 19.15 -23.13
CA ALA A 267 3.56 19.10 -23.98
C ALA A 267 4.79 19.84 -23.39
N LEU A 268 4.59 20.64 -22.31
CA LEU A 268 5.64 21.41 -21.66
C LEU A 268 6.25 20.69 -20.45
N THR A 269 5.72 19.55 -20.01
CA THR A 269 6.29 18.75 -18.90
C THR A 269 7.45 17.89 -19.41
N GLN A 270 8.63 18.11 -18.85
CA GLN A 270 9.83 17.35 -19.17
C GLN A 270 9.77 15.94 -18.53
N ALA A 271 10.46 14.99 -19.19
CA ALA A 271 10.80 13.65 -18.71
C ALA A 271 9.61 12.85 -18.17
N VAL A 272 8.82 12.37 -19.05
CA VAL A 272 7.66 11.53 -18.77
C VAL A 272 8.08 10.09 -18.40
N VAL A 273 9.16 9.60 -18.99
CA VAL A 273 9.78 8.30 -18.69
C VAL A 273 11.27 8.49 -18.45
N ASN A 274 11.73 8.11 -17.26
CA ASN A 274 13.13 8.22 -16.86
C ASN A 274 13.66 6.89 -16.34
N ASN A 275 14.76 6.40 -16.91
CA ASN A 275 15.47 5.22 -16.42
C ASN A 275 16.91 5.59 -16.05
N GLU A 276 17.19 5.64 -14.77
CA GLU A 276 18.52 5.80 -14.19
C GLU A 276 18.99 4.49 -13.52
N GLY A 277 18.11 3.50 -13.42
CA GLY A 277 18.36 2.20 -12.82
C GLY A 277 18.80 1.15 -13.83
N VAL A 278 18.72 -0.12 -13.42
CA VAL A 278 19.10 -1.28 -14.23
C VAL A 278 17.84 -1.98 -14.74
N ILE A 279 17.83 -2.30 -16.02
CA ILE A 279 16.83 -3.17 -16.67
C ILE A 279 17.56 -4.36 -17.27
N GLU A 280 17.17 -5.57 -16.84
CA GLU A 280 17.65 -6.84 -17.36
C GLU A 280 16.48 -7.61 -17.97
N ALA A 281 16.58 -7.95 -19.27
CA ALA A 281 15.62 -8.77 -19.99
C ALA A 281 16.40 -9.65 -20.96
N GLN A 282 17.15 -10.61 -20.41
CA GLN A 282 18.03 -11.49 -21.18
C GLN A 282 17.22 -12.59 -21.85
N THR A 283 17.56 -12.92 -23.09
CA THR A 283 17.00 -14.11 -23.74
C THR A 283 17.47 -15.37 -23.01
N ILE A 284 16.53 -16.24 -22.65
CA ILE A 284 16.84 -17.56 -22.09
C ILE A 284 16.91 -18.53 -23.28
N GLY A 285 18.10 -19.05 -23.57
CA GLY A 285 18.34 -20.03 -24.62
C GLY A 285 17.92 -21.44 -24.20
#